data_2eb626e9dad097789507b61ac168d397
#
_entry.id   2eb626e9dad097789507b61ac168d397
#
_cell.length_a   1.000
_cell.length_b   1.000
_cell.length_c   1.000
_cell.angle_alpha   90.00
_cell.angle_beta   90.00
_cell.angle_gamma   90.00
#
_symmetry.space_group_name_H-M   'P 1'
#
loop_
_entity.id
_entity.type
_entity.pdbx_description
1 polymer ?
#
loop_
_entity_poly.entity_id
_entity_poly.type
_entity_poly.pdbx_seq_one_letter_code
_entity_poly.pdbx_strand_id
1 'polypeptide(L)'
;KLLDKEKSVRPSDLSTAACSLLKFDPIIEDVFSKISESKLSESLQEIIVDLSNVPLLIKLMEVATFPDLEFEVVFKNIRSAILLSISNIKNNPETLIFQTALSLQCFLNEYLYEQTNAETEALKNLETLVEKQLTDGQQPSPTELACLASYKSLHEYSWLNLLSIPVELKTLQRTQVLEPEKEKQLKSTIPILQEIKNNVSCKVQEQYEQNPYPRWVNRQFPIIPEPISTITKKFNLRILNHDIEKVDRLQILIAGCGTGQHSITTATKYKNCDVLAIDLSLSSVAYAKRKTEELGISNIEYMQADILDLSSLNRNFDIIESTGVLHHMDDPMAGWKVLTEC
;
A
#
# COMPACT_ATOMS: atom_id res chain seq x y z
N LYS A 1 -7.04 19.46 4.63
CA LYS A 1 -7.60 19.90 3.32
C LYS A 1 -6.80 19.39 2.10
N LEU A 2 -5.45 19.38 2.14
CA LEU A 2 -4.65 18.83 1.02
C LEU A 2 -4.73 17.30 0.98
N LEU A 3 -4.66 16.63 2.13
CA LEU A 3 -4.78 15.18 2.24
C LEU A 3 -6.19 14.64 1.94
N ASP A 4 -7.23 15.49 2.05
CA ASP A 4 -8.62 15.13 1.75
C ASP A 4 -8.97 15.22 0.26
N LYS A 5 -8.12 15.88 -0.53
CA LYS A 5 -8.33 15.99 -1.98
C LYS A 5 -7.74 14.77 -2.68
N GLU A 6 -8.55 13.76 -2.91
CA GLU A 6 -8.16 12.46 -3.51
C GLU A 6 -7.31 12.54 -4.80
N LYS A 7 -7.27 13.68 -5.47
CA LYS A 7 -6.63 13.83 -6.79
C LYS A 7 -5.50 14.88 -6.85
N SER A 8 -5.11 15.53 -5.76
CA SER A 8 -4.27 16.74 -5.88
C SER A 8 -2.83 16.61 -5.38
N VAL A 9 -2.50 15.70 -4.45
CA VAL A 9 -1.13 15.55 -3.91
C VAL A 9 -0.91 14.11 -3.45
N ARG A 10 0.32 13.60 -3.61
CA ARG A 10 0.69 12.32 -2.99
C ARG A 10 0.85 12.53 -1.49
N PRO A 11 0.16 11.76 -0.64
CA PRO A 11 0.34 11.87 0.81
C PRO A 11 1.80 11.64 1.24
N SER A 12 2.51 10.71 0.60
CA SER A 12 3.93 10.44 0.87
C SER A 12 4.84 11.65 0.63
N ASP A 13 4.53 12.52 -0.34
CA ASP A 13 5.33 13.72 -0.62
C ASP A 13 5.18 14.79 0.48
N LEU A 14 4.08 14.72 1.24
CA LEU A 14 3.79 15.61 2.37
C LEU A 14 4.17 15.02 3.73
N SER A 15 4.42 13.72 3.82
CA SER A 15 4.58 13.02 5.10
C SER A 15 5.72 13.58 5.94
N THR A 16 6.89 13.85 5.37
CA THR A 16 8.03 14.45 6.09
C THR A 16 7.70 15.82 6.65
N ALA A 17 7.09 16.69 5.84
CA ALA A 17 6.70 18.03 6.30
C ALA A 17 5.58 17.96 7.35
N ALA A 18 4.62 17.03 7.18
CA ALA A 18 3.55 16.83 8.14
C ALA A 18 4.07 16.28 9.48
N CYS A 19 5.00 15.32 9.48
CA CYS A 19 5.68 14.84 10.69
C CYS A 19 6.41 15.97 11.41
N SER A 20 7.14 16.81 10.67
CA SER A 20 7.82 17.97 11.25
C SER A 20 6.85 18.96 11.90
N LEU A 21 5.69 19.22 11.27
CA LEU A 21 4.66 20.09 11.85
C LEU A 21 4.01 19.47 13.10
N LEU A 22 3.74 18.16 13.07
CA LEU A 22 3.15 17.44 14.20
C LEU A 22 4.03 17.52 15.46
N LYS A 23 5.36 17.55 15.33
CA LYS A 23 6.28 17.67 16.46
C LYS A 23 6.15 19.00 17.24
N PHE A 24 5.53 20.03 16.66
CA PHE A 24 5.22 21.28 17.33
C PHE A 24 3.78 21.32 17.90
N ASP A 25 3.02 20.25 17.76
CA ASP A 25 1.71 20.14 18.39
C ASP A 25 1.88 19.82 19.88
N PRO A 26 1.29 20.62 20.81
CA PRO A 26 1.46 20.42 22.25
C PRO A 26 1.04 19.01 22.74
N ILE A 27 0.03 18.41 22.09
CA ILE A 27 -0.40 17.04 22.42
C ILE A 27 0.71 16.05 22.07
N ILE A 28 1.34 16.20 20.90
CA ILE A 28 2.41 15.30 20.45
C ILE A 28 3.65 15.47 21.33
N GLU A 29 4.02 16.69 21.71
CA GLU A 29 5.14 16.94 22.63
C GLU A 29 4.91 16.27 23.99
N ASP A 30 3.70 16.37 24.55
CA ASP A 30 3.33 15.74 25.81
C ASP A 30 3.38 14.21 25.72
N VAL A 31 2.87 13.62 24.64
CA VAL A 31 2.93 12.17 24.39
C VAL A 31 4.37 11.68 24.28
N PHE A 32 5.25 12.40 23.58
CA PHE A 32 6.67 12.04 23.48
C PHE A 32 7.34 12.08 24.88
N SER A 33 7.01 13.08 25.68
CA SER A 33 7.50 13.17 27.07
C SER A 33 7.01 12.02 27.93
N LYS A 34 5.70 11.72 27.93
CA LYS A 34 5.11 10.59 28.70
C LYS A 34 5.73 9.25 28.34
N ILE A 35 6.03 9.01 27.04
CA ILE A 35 6.68 7.77 26.61
C ILE A 35 8.14 7.72 27.06
N SER A 36 8.89 8.82 26.94
CA SER A 36 10.29 8.90 27.39
C SER A 36 10.44 8.70 28.91
N GLU A 37 9.45 9.13 29.69
CA GLU A 37 9.40 8.97 31.15
C GLU A 37 8.83 7.62 31.60
N SER A 38 8.56 6.67 30.68
CA SER A 38 7.99 5.35 30.95
C SER A 38 6.60 5.39 31.62
N LYS A 39 5.84 6.46 31.44
CA LYS A 39 4.49 6.66 32.02
C LYS A 39 3.35 6.15 31.12
N LEU A 40 3.66 5.52 29.99
CA LEU A 40 2.69 5.11 29.00
C LEU A 40 1.56 4.25 29.60
N SER A 41 1.90 3.27 30.42
CA SER A 41 0.91 2.33 30.99
C SER A 41 -0.11 3.02 31.91
N GLU A 42 0.29 4.06 32.65
CA GLU A 42 -0.57 4.79 33.58
C GLU A 42 -1.52 5.76 32.83
N SER A 43 -1.08 6.28 31.70
CA SER A 43 -1.79 7.33 30.93
C SER A 43 -2.33 6.84 29.59
N LEU A 44 -2.31 5.54 29.30
CA LEU A 44 -2.60 4.99 27.96
C LEU A 44 -3.93 5.46 27.41
N GLN A 45 -5.01 5.39 28.18
CA GLN A 45 -6.35 5.78 27.74
C GLN A 45 -6.43 7.29 27.42
N GLU A 46 -5.77 8.14 28.23
CA GLU A 46 -5.67 9.57 28.01
C GLU A 46 -4.89 9.87 26.73
N ILE A 47 -3.72 9.27 26.55
CA ILE A 47 -2.89 9.40 25.36
C ILE A 47 -3.66 9.01 24.09
N ILE A 48 -4.41 7.92 24.11
CA ILE A 48 -5.23 7.48 22.96
C ILE A 48 -6.29 8.55 22.61
N VAL A 49 -6.98 9.08 23.62
CA VAL A 49 -8.00 10.13 23.40
C VAL A 49 -7.34 11.41 22.88
N ASP A 50 -6.23 11.84 23.46
CA ASP A 50 -5.50 13.03 23.04
C ASP A 50 -5.03 12.93 21.60
N LEU A 51 -4.40 11.81 21.21
CA LEU A 51 -3.97 11.55 19.83
C LEU A 51 -5.13 11.51 18.85
N SER A 52 -6.30 11.00 19.25
CA SER A 52 -7.50 10.99 18.40
C SER A 52 -8.00 12.40 18.06
N ASN A 53 -7.67 13.38 18.88
CA ASN A 53 -8.01 14.79 18.71
C ASN A 53 -6.99 15.57 17.85
N VAL A 54 -5.97 14.92 17.28
CA VAL A 54 -5.01 15.51 16.34
C VAL A 54 -5.36 15.11 14.90
N PRO A 55 -6.21 15.89 14.17
CA PRO A 55 -6.75 15.45 12.87
C PRO A 55 -5.69 15.22 11.80
N LEU A 56 -4.58 15.97 11.85
CA LEU A 56 -3.46 15.80 10.91
C LEU A 56 -2.77 14.45 11.11
N LEU A 57 -2.56 14.06 12.38
CA LEU A 57 -1.98 12.77 12.74
C LEU A 57 -2.86 11.62 12.21
N ILE A 58 -4.13 11.60 12.61
CA ILE A 58 -5.08 10.56 12.21
C ILE A 58 -5.13 10.43 10.69
N LYS A 59 -5.29 11.57 9.99
CA LYS A 59 -5.37 11.55 8.52
C LYS A 59 -4.09 11.06 7.86
N LEU A 60 -2.92 11.43 8.39
CA LEU A 60 -1.64 10.97 7.84
C LEU A 60 -1.47 9.45 8.05
N MET A 61 -1.80 8.93 9.23
CA MET A 61 -1.78 7.49 9.56
C MET A 61 -2.64 6.64 8.63
N GLU A 62 -3.76 7.20 8.14
CA GLU A 62 -4.68 6.50 7.23
C GLU A 62 -4.19 6.41 5.78
N VAL A 63 -3.28 7.32 5.34
CA VAL A 63 -3.00 7.49 3.91
C VAL A 63 -1.54 7.38 3.51
N ALA A 64 -0.61 7.41 4.47
CA ALA A 64 0.83 7.32 4.21
C ALA A 64 1.58 6.68 5.38
N THR A 65 2.71 6.05 5.09
CA THR A 65 3.66 5.64 6.12
C THR A 65 4.39 6.85 6.70
N PHE A 66 4.75 6.78 7.98
CA PHE A 66 5.51 7.83 8.67
C PHE A 66 7.01 7.64 8.43
N PRO A 67 7.69 8.60 7.78
CA PRO A 67 9.14 8.55 7.57
C PRO A 67 9.90 9.18 8.75
N ASP A 68 9.52 8.83 9.99
CA ASP A 68 10.06 9.46 11.21
C ASP A 68 10.18 8.43 12.34
N LEU A 69 11.41 8.22 12.84
CA LEU A 69 11.72 7.19 13.83
C LEU A 69 11.08 7.47 15.21
N GLU A 70 10.88 8.72 15.60
CA GLU A 70 10.25 9.03 16.90
C GLU A 70 8.78 8.64 16.88
N PHE A 71 8.06 8.93 15.79
CA PHE A 71 6.69 8.45 15.61
C PHE A 71 6.61 6.92 15.52
N GLU A 72 7.58 6.27 14.88
CA GLU A 72 7.63 4.81 14.82
C GLU A 72 7.74 4.22 16.23
N VAL A 73 8.62 4.74 17.08
CA VAL A 73 8.75 4.33 18.49
C VAL A 73 7.44 4.55 19.25
N VAL A 74 6.79 5.69 19.07
CA VAL A 74 5.50 6.00 19.69
C VAL A 74 4.44 5.00 19.29
N PHE A 75 4.24 4.76 17.99
CA PHE A 75 3.22 3.85 17.50
C PHE A 75 3.46 2.40 17.94
N LYS A 76 4.71 1.94 17.89
CA LYS A 76 5.11 0.61 18.38
C LYS A 76 4.78 0.45 19.86
N ASN A 77 5.14 1.41 20.70
CA ASN A 77 4.91 1.35 22.13
C ASN A 77 3.41 1.41 22.48
N ILE A 78 2.64 2.28 21.81
CA ILE A 78 1.19 2.38 22.05
C ILE A 78 0.50 1.10 21.58
N ARG A 79 0.86 0.55 20.41
CA ARG A 79 0.33 -0.73 19.90
C ARG A 79 0.54 -1.85 20.93
N SER A 80 1.77 -1.98 21.46
CA SER A 80 2.11 -2.95 22.50
C SER A 80 1.29 -2.73 23.78
N ALA A 81 1.20 -1.50 24.27
CA ALA A 81 0.44 -1.18 25.48
C ALA A 81 -1.06 -1.46 25.32
N ILE A 82 -1.65 -1.19 24.17
CA ILE A 82 -3.05 -1.51 23.86
C ILE A 82 -3.27 -3.03 23.94
N LEU A 83 -2.43 -3.84 23.30
CA LEU A 83 -2.56 -5.30 23.32
C LEU A 83 -2.42 -5.86 24.74
N LEU A 84 -1.39 -5.44 25.47
CA LEU A 84 -1.12 -5.93 26.83
C LEU A 84 -2.18 -5.49 27.86
N SER A 85 -2.98 -4.48 27.54
CA SER A 85 -4.04 -3.95 28.39
C SER A 85 -5.43 -4.04 27.75
N ILE A 86 -5.63 -4.89 26.74
CA ILE A 86 -6.83 -4.90 25.88
C ILE A 86 -8.13 -5.00 26.67
N SER A 87 -8.17 -5.76 27.74
CA SER A 87 -9.35 -5.91 28.62
C SER A 87 -9.74 -4.61 29.35
N ASN A 88 -8.83 -3.66 29.48
CA ASN A 88 -9.05 -2.37 30.16
C ASN A 88 -9.28 -1.21 29.20
N ILE A 89 -9.10 -1.44 27.88
CA ILE A 89 -9.29 -0.41 26.87
C ILE A 89 -10.78 -0.10 26.72
N LYS A 90 -11.13 1.18 26.84
CA LYS A 90 -12.53 1.63 26.71
C LYS A 90 -12.98 1.60 25.25
N ASN A 91 -14.12 0.99 25.00
CA ASN A 91 -14.76 0.99 23.69
C ASN A 91 -15.57 2.29 23.53
N ASN A 92 -14.92 3.38 23.14
CA ASN A 92 -15.53 4.67 22.86
C ASN A 92 -15.06 5.20 21.47
N PRO A 93 -15.74 6.21 20.89
CA PRO A 93 -15.44 6.72 19.57
C PRO A 93 -13.97 7.18 19.39
N GLU A 94 -13.43 7.89 20.38
CA GLU A 94 -12.06 8.43 20.36
C GLU A 94 -11.04 7.29 20.30
N THR A 95 -11.22 6.27 21.12
CA THR A 95 -10.37 5.07 21.09
C THR A 95 -10.41 4.38 19.72
N LEU A 96 -11.60 4.21 19.16
CA LEU A 96 -11.75 3.56 17.86
C LEU A 96 -11.17 4.38 16.71
N ILE A 97 -11.27 5.71 16.75
CA ILE A 97 -10.63 6.59 15.77
C ILE A 97 -9.12 6.34 15.75
N PHE A 98 -8.47 6.39 16.92
CA PHE A 98 -7.02 6.21 16.99
C PHE A 98 -6.59 4.78 16.65
N GLN A 99 -7.26 3.75 17.22
CA GLN A 99 -6.93 2.35 16.93
C GLN A 99 -7.12 2.00 15.45
N THR A 100 -8.16 2.52 14.81
CA THR A 100 -8.38 2.35 13.37
C THR A 100 -7.23 2.95 12.57
N ALA A 101 -6.84 4.19 12.88
CA ALA A 101 -5.71 4.84 12.22
C ALA A 101 -4.38 4.09 12.44
N LEU A 102 -4.14 3.60 13.66
CA LEU A 102 -2.96 2.79 13.99
C LEU A 102 -2.94 1.47 13.21
N SER A 103 -4.08 0.80 13.10
CA SER A 103 -4.20 -0.46 12.35
C SER A 103 -3.97 -0.23 10.84
N LEU A 104 -4.44 0.88 10.29
CA LEU A 104 -4.17 1.27 8.90
C LEU A 104 -2.69 1.61 8.70
N GLN A 105 -2.07 2.31 9.65
CA GLN A 105 -0.63 2.60 9.63
C GLN A 105 0.20 1.31 9.64
N CYS A 106 -0.15 0.34 10.49
CA CYS A 106 0.50 -0.96 10.53
C CYS A 106 0.32 -1.75 9.22
N PHE A 107 -0.87 -1.68 8.61
CA PHE A 107 -1.15 -2.30 7.32
C PHE A 107 -0.34 -1.65 6.19
N LEU A 108 -0.23 -0.32 6.17
CA LEU A 108 0.53 0.42 5.15
C LEU A 108 2.05 0.20 5.25
N ASN A 109 2.57 -0.04 6.45
CA ASN A 109 3.99 -0.34 6.67
C ASN A 109 4.29 -1.85 6.66
N GLU A 110 3.36 -2.70 6.17
CA GLU A 110 3.52 -4.16 6.07
C GLU A 110 3.82 -4.83 7.43
N TYR A 111 3.28 -4.29 8.52
CA TYR A 111 3.45 -4.81 9.88
C TYR A 111 4.90 -4.93 10.35
N LEU A 112 5.78 -4.05 9.89
CA LEU A 112 7.23 -4.09 10.17
C LEU A 112 7.61 -3.80 11.62
N TYR A 113 6.68 -3.33 12.46
CA TYR A 113 6.98 -3.06 13.87
C TYR A 113 7.31 -4.36 14.60
N GLU A 114 8.48 -4.38 15.21
CA GLU A 114 8.97 -5.49 16.01
C GLU A 114 7.99 -5.87 17.12
N GLN A 115 7.86 -7.16 17.40
CA GLN A 115 7.05 -7.71 18.50
C GLN A 115 7.95 -8.28 19.58
N THR A 116 7.59 -8.02 20.84
CA THR A 116 8.21 -8.66 21.99
C THR A 116 7.60 -10.05 22.24
N ASN A 117 8.30 -10.89 23.02
CA ASN A 117 7.76 -12.19 23.42
C ASN A 117 6.42 -12.05 24.19
N ALA A 118 6.29 -11.02 25.02
CA ALA A 118 5.05 -10.72 25.74
C ALA A 118 3.90 -10.36 24.79
N GLU A 119 4.16 -9.56 23.75
CA GLU A 119 3.16 -9.26 22.71
C GLU A 119 2.76 -10.52 21.94
N THR A 120 3.72 -11.38 21.59
CA THR A 120 3.44 -12.62 20.87
C THR A 120 2.50 -13.53 21.66
N GLU A 121 2.72 -13.67 22.96
CA GLU A 121 1.86 -14.46 23.84
C GLU A 121 0.48 -13.81 24.02
N ALA A 122 0.43 -12.51 24.27
CA ALA A 122 -0.81 -11.77 24.43
C ALA A 122 -1.65 -11.78 23.14
N LEU A 123 -1.02 -11.63 21.97
CA LEU A 123 -1.68 -11.71 20.67
C LEU A 123 -2.33 -13.08 20.45
N LYS A 124 -1.59 -14.16 20.72
CA LYS A 124 -2.12 -15.53 20.61
C LYS A 124 -3.31 -15.75 21.54
N ASN A 125 -3.25 -15.21 22.76
CA ASN A 125 -4.37 -15.29 23.70
C ASN A 125 -5.60 -14.54 23.21
N LEU A 126 -5.41 -13.32 22.64
CA LEU A 126 -6.50 -12.53 22.06
C LEU A 126 -7.10 -13.22 20.84
N GLU A 127 -6.27 -13.76 19.93
CA GLU A 127 -6.73 -14.53 18.76
C GLU A 127 -7.60 -15.73 19.19
N THR A 128 -7.14 -16.50 20.18
CA THR A 128 -7.87 -17.64 20.73
C THR A 128 -9.20 -17.23 21.36
N LEU A 129 -9.20 -16.11 22.11
CA LEU A 129 -10.41 -15.56 22.71
C LEU A 129 -11.46 -15.18 21.64
N VAL A 130 -11.03 -14.44 20.63
CA VAL A 130 -11.91 -14.00 19.53
C VAL A 130 -12.45 -15.19 18.73
N GLU A 131 -11.62 -16.17 18.41
CA GLU A 131 -12.04 -17.38 17.72
C GLU A 131 -13.10 -18.15 18.54
N LYS A 132 -12.91 -18.26 19.87
CA LYS A 132 -13.89 -18.86 20.75
C LYS A 132 -15.19 -18.08 20.80
N GLN A 133 -15.15 -16.75 20.98
CA GLN A 133 -16.35 -15.90 20.96
C GLN A 133 -17.16 -16.12 19.67
N LEU A 134 -16.51 -16.10 18.51
CA LEU A 134 -17.15 -16.30 17.21
C LEU A 134 -17.76 -17.70 17.08
N THR A 135 -17.07 -18.73 17.54
CA THR A 135 -17.59 -20.11 17.55
C THR A 135 -18.80 -20.27 18.45
N ASP A 136 -18.84 -19.54 19.57
CA ASP A 136 -19.97 -19.50 20.51
C ASP A 136 -21.10 -18.56 20.02
N GLY A 137 -21.00 -18.01 18.81
CA GLY A 137 -22.00 -17.09 18.21
C GLY A 137 -21.98 -15.67 18.77
N GLN A 138 -20.91 -15.30 19.47
CA GLN A 138 -20.70 -13.95 19.99
C GLN A 138 -19.77 -13.17 19.05
N GLN A 139 -19.91 -11.84 19.04
CA GLN A 139 -19.00 -10.99 18.29
C GLN A 139 -17.98 -10.32 19.21
N PRO A 140 -16.70 -10.24 18.81
CA PRO A 140 -15.70 -9.50 19.55
C PRO A 140 -15.99 -8.01 19.58
N SER A 141 -15.46 -7.31 20.56
CA SER A 141 -15.59 -5.86 20.64
C SER A 141 -14.84 -5.16 19.49
N PRO A 142 -15.29 -3.97 19.05
CA PRO A 142 -14.56 -3.19 18.05
C PRO A 142 -13.09 -2.91 18.40
N THR A 143 -12.78 -2.72 19.70
CA THR A 143 -11.41 -2.49 20.17
C THR A 143 -10.53 -3.75 20.06
N GLU A 144 -11.08 -4.94 20.32
CA GLU A 144 -10.37 -6.22 20.10
C GLU A 144 -10.05 -6.41 18.62
N LEU A 145 -11.02 -6.15 17.73
CA LEU A 145 -10.81 -6.25 16.29
C LEU A 145 -9.78 -5.25 15.76
N ALA A 146 -9.85 -4.00 16.19
CA ALA A 146 -8.88 -2.98 15.80
C ALA A 146 -7.48 -3.32 16.33
N CYS A 147 -7.38 -3.91 17.52
CA CYS A 147 -6.11 -4.40 18.07
C CYS A 147 -5.54 -5.52 17.19
N LEU A 148 -6.29 -6.56 16.87
CA LEU A 148 -5.87 -7.65 15.97
C LEU A 148 -5.45 -7.11 14.61
N ALA A 149 -6.23 -6.17 14.04
CA ALA A 149 -5.96 -5.52 12.77
C ALA A 149 -4.65 -4.70 12.74
N SER A 150 -4.07 -4.36 13.90
CA SER A 150 -2.77 -3.69 14.00
C SER A 150 -1.57 -4.64 14.01
N TYR A 151 -1.80 -5.95 14.12
CA TYR A 151 -0.76 -6.97 14.11
C TYR A 151 -0.78 -7.86 12.86
N LYS A 152 -1.97 -8.04 12.29
CA LYS A 152 -2.17 -8.88 11.11
C LYS A 152 -3.42 -8.43 10.36
N SER A 153 -3.40 -8.54 9.04
CA SER A 153 -4.55 -8.15 8.23
C SER A 153 -5.77 -9.05 8.50
N LEU A 154 -6.95 -8.44 8.65
CA LEU A 154 -8.17 -9.17 9.02
C LEU A 154 -8.54 -10.27 8.01
N HIS A 155 -8.22 -10.10 6.72
CA HIS A 155 -8.52 -11.13 5.70
C HIS A 155 -7.72 -12.42 5.86
N GLU A 156 -6.65 -12.43 6.66
CA GLU A 156 -5.80 -13.59 6.87
C GLU A 156 -6.31 -14.50 7.99
N TYR A 157 -7.30 -14.06 8.76
CA TYR A 157 -7.87 -14.86 9.82
C TYR A 157 -8.86 -15.90 9.28
N SER A 158 -8.72 -17.16 9.70
CA SER A 158 -9.55 -18.29 9.25
C SER A 158 -11.03 -18.14 9.59
N TRP A 159 -11.34 -17.40 10.65
CA TRP A 159 -12.69 -17.15 11.17
C TRP A 159 -13.35 -15.89 10.60
N LEU A 160 -12.74 -15.22 9.59
CA LEU A 160 -13.29 -14.00 9.00
C LEU A 160 -14.76 -14.13 8.55
N ASN A 161 -15.14 -15.29 8.03
CA ASN A 161 -16.50 -15.58 7.56
C ASN A 161 -17.56 -15.60 8.68
N LEU A 162 -17.15 -15.70 9.93
CA LEU A 162 -18.03 -15.64 11.12
C LEU A 162 -18.13 -14.23 11.69
N LEU A 163 -17.29 -13.31 11.21
CA LEU A 163 -17.16 -11.97 11.74
C LEU A 163 -18.16 -11.01 11.12
N SER A 164 -18.88 -10.27 11.98
CA SER A 164 -19.68 -9.11 11.60
C SER A 164 -18.93 -7.83 11.99
N ILE A 165 -18.32 -7.18 11.02
CA ILE A 165 -17.49 -5.98 11.27
C ILE A 165 -18.40 -4.78 11.55
N PRO A 166 -18.26 -4.12 12.72
CA PRO A 166 -19.05 -2.96 13.07
C PRO A 166 -18.84 -1.77 12.11
N VAL A 167 -19.87 -0.93 11.98
CA VAL A 167 -19.83 0.23 11.07
C VAL A 167 -18.74 1.22 11.41
N GLU A 168 -18.35 1.32 12.67
CA GLU A 168 -17.26 2.16 13.18
C GLU A 168 -15.90 1.74 12.59
N LEU A 169 -15.74 0.45 12.23
CA LEU A 169 -14.54 -0.11 11.61
C LEU A 169 -14.66 -0.26 10.09
N LYS A 170 -15.59 0.46 9.44
CA LYS A 170 -15.83 0.37 7.99
C LYS A 170 -14.58 0.60 7.15
N THR A 171 -13.70 1.50 7.58
CA THR A 171 -12.43 1.77 6.86
C THR A 171 -11.50 0.56 6.94
N LEU A 172 -11.38 -0.09 8.09
CA LEU A 172 -10.63 -1.34 8.24
C LEU A 172 -11.24 -2.46 7.40
N GLN A 173 -12.57 -2.62 7.44
CA GLN A 173 -13.27 -3.61 6.62
C GLN A 173 -12.93 -3.44 5.15
N ARG A 174 -13.02 -2.21 4.63
CA ARG A 174 -12.68 -1.93 3.24
C ARG A 174 -11.24 -2.32 2.93
N THR A 175 -10.29 -1.81 3.74
CA THR A 175 -8.86 -1.88 3.42
C THR A 175 -8.26 -3.25 3.71
N GLN A 176 -8.66 -3.91 4.81
CA GLN A 176 -8.08 -5.17 5.24
C GLN A 176 -8.91 -6.41 4.90
N VAL A 177 -10.12 -6.25 4.33
CA VAL A 177 -10.96 -7.38 3.94
C VAL A 177 -11.38 -7.27 2.48
N LEU A 178 -12.18 -6.25 2.11
CA LEU A 178 -12.81 -6.18 0.80
C LEU A 178 -11.79 -5.95 -0.33
N GLU A 179 -10.79 -5.09 -0.11
CA GLU A 179 -9.74 -4.83 -1.09
C GLU A 179 -8.86 -6.07 -1.35
N PRO A 180 -8.33 -6.78 -0.32
CA PRO A 180 -7.60 -8.03 -0.51
C PRO A 180 -8.43 -9.16 -1.16
N GLU A 181 -9.70 -9.30 -0.79
CA GLU A 181 -10.60 -10.26 -1.43
C GLU A 181 -10.78 -9.97 -2.93
N LYS A 182 -10.96 -8.70 -3.28
CA LYS A 182 -11.05 -8.26 -4.67
C LYS A 182 -9.75 -8.55 -5.42
N GLU A 183 -8.59 -8.28 -4.83
CA GLU A 183 -7.28 -8.59 -5.41
C GLU A 183 -7.12 -10.09 -5.64
N LYS A 184 -7.51 -10.93 -4.68
CA LYS A 184 -7.50 -12.40 -4.83
C LYS A 184 -8.37 -12.86 -6.01
N GLN A 185 -9.54 -12.27 -6.20
CA GLN A 185 -10.40 -12.56 -7.35
C GLN A 185 -9.76 -12.11 -8.66
N LEU A 186 -9.14 -10.93 -8.69
CA LEU A 186 -8.50 -10.38 -9.87
C LEU A 186 -7.29 -11.20 -10.34
N LYS A 187 -6.55 -11.86 -9.45
CA LYS A 187 -5.41 -12.73 -9.82
C LYS A 187 -5.78 -13.77 -10.89
N SER A 188 -6.95 -14.39 -10.78
CA SER A 188 -7.41 -15.39 -11.75
C SER A 188 -7.74 -14.84 -13.14
N THR A 189 -7.87 -13.51 -13.24
CA THR A 189 -8.21 -12.82 -14.50
C THR A 189 -7.00 -12.18 -15.19
N ILE A 190 -5.81 -12.25 -14.56
CA ILE A 190 -4.58 -11.71 -15.09
C ILE A 190 -3.91 -12.76 -15.99
N PRO A 191 -3.65 -12.46 -17.26
CA PRO A 191 -2.90 -13.35 -18.13
C PRO A 191 -1.47 -13.57 -17.61
N ILE A 192 -0.96 -14.78 -17.80
CA ILE A 192 0.41 -15.17 -17.51
C ILE A 192 1.09 -15.47 -18.84
N LEU A 193 2.21 -14.77 -19.13
CA LEU A 193 2.94 -14.97 -20.38
C LEU A 193 3.58 -16.35 -20.44
N GLN A 194 4.38 -16.67 -19.43
CA GLN A 194 5.03 -17.95 -19.24
C GLN A 194 5.27 -18.23 -17.75
N GLU A 195 5.59 -19.48 -17.42
CA GLU A 195 6.07 -19.84 -16.08
C GLU A 195 7.46 -19.21 -15.85
N ILE A 196 7.62 -18.51 -14.74
CA ILE A 196 8.90 -17.87 -14.37
C ILE A 196 9.89 -18.95 -13.95
N LYS A 197 11.04 -19.05 -14.64
CA LYS A 197 12.03 -20.11 -14.43
C LYS A 197 13.39 -19.62 -13.98
N ASN A 198 13.70 -18.32 -14.17
CA ASN A 198 14.96 -17.76 -13.71
C ASN A 198 15.03 -17.74 -12.18
N ASN A 199 16.09 -18.29 -11.60
CA ASN A 199 16.22 -18.44 -10.15
C ASN A 199 16.17 -17.10 -9.37
N VAL A 200 16.70 -16.03 -9.94
CA VAL A 200 16.68 -14.70 -9.32
C VAL A 200 15.27 -14.13 -9.44
N SER A 201 14.66 -14.22 -10.63
CA SER A 201 13.27 -13.78 -10.85
C SER A 201 12.29 -14.51 -9.93
N CYS A 202 12.46 -15.83 -9.69
CA CYS A 202 11.62 -16.57 -8.75
C CYS A 202 11.72 -16.04 -7.31
N LYS A 203 12.94 -15.73 -6.83
CA LYS A 203 13.13 -15.16 -5.49
C LYS A 203 12.53 -13.76 -5.35
N VAL A 204 12.70 -12.93 -6.37
CA VAL A 204 12.11 -11.59 -6.42
C VAL A 204 10.59 -11.69 -6.47
N GLN A 205 10.05 -12.60 -7.30
CA GLN A 205 8.63 -12.90 -7.35
C GLN A 205 8.09 -13.30 -5.98
N GLU A 206 8.71 -14.26 -5.30
CA GLU A 206 8.29 -14.75 -3.98
C GLU A 206 8.21 -13.61 -2.95
N GLN A 207 9.20 -12.74 -2.92
CA GLN A 207 9.22 -11.58 -2.02
C GLN A 207 8.04 -10.63 -2.27
N TYR A 208 7.80 -10.24 -3.53
CA TYR A 208 6.72 -9.31 -3.86
C TYR A 208 5.33 -9.97 -3.93
N GLU A 209 5.27 -11.30 -4.07
CA GLU A 209 4.02 -12.03 -3.99
C GLU A 209 3.46 -12.05 -2.55
N GLN A 210 4.35 -12.13 -1.56
CA GLN A 210 3.97 -12.05 -0.14
C GLN A 210 3.59 -10.63 0.27
N ASN A 211 4.36 -9.63 -0.19
CA ASN A 211 4.21 -8.23 0.22
C ASN A 211 4.23 -7.30 -1.01
N PRO A 212 3.07 -7.04 -1.64
CA PRO A 212 2.97 -6.06 -2.73
C PRO A 212 3.38 -4.67 -2.25
N TYR A 213 4.48 -4.15 -2.75
CA TYR A 213 5.08 -2.88 -2.30
C TYR A 213 5.33 -1.91 -3.45
N PRO A 214 5.20 -0.59 -3.21
CA PRO A 214 4.61 0.03 -2.04
C PRO A 214 3.07 -0.03 -2.06
N ARG A 215 2.41 -0.23 -0.92
CA ARG A 215 0.98 0.04 -0.81
C ARG A 215 0.75 1.55 -0.85
N TRP A 216 -0.26 1.98 -1.58
CA TRP A 216 -0.60 3.39 -1.68
C TRP A 216 -2.12 3.58 -1.68
N VAL A 217 -2.57 4.62 -1.00
CA VAL A 217 -4.01 4.93 -0.88
C VAL A 217 -4.41 5.92 -1.98
N ASN A 218 -3.80 7.09 -1.97
CA ASN A 218 -4.07 8.17 -2.91
C ASN A 218 -2.82 8.59 -3.65
N ARG A 219 -2.98 8.99 -4.90
CA ARG A 219 -1.89 9.53 -5.71
C ARG A 219 -2.43 10.60 -6.66
N GLN A 220 -1.62 11.63 -6.90
CA GLN A 220 -1.87 12.57 -7.97
C GLN A 220 -1.48 11.93 -9.31
N PHE A 221 -2.40 11.96 -10.25
CA PHE A 221 -2.15 11.59 -11.64
C PHE A 221 -2.30 12.82 -12.54
N PRO A 222 -1.64 12.83 -13.72
CA PRO A 222 -1.89 13.87 -14.72
C PRO A 222 -3.38 13.98 -15.02
N ILE A 223 -3.93 15.19 -14.95
CA ILE A 223 -5.36 15.43 -15.19
C ILE A 223 -5.62 15.66 -16.67
N ILE A 224 -4.62 16.18 -17.39
CA ILE A 224 -4.70 16.51 -18.81
C ILE A 224 -3.64 15.70 -19.54
N PRO A 225 -4.04 14.70 -20.34
CA PRO A 225 -3.11 13.96 -21.19
C PRO A 225 -2.50 14.86 -22.25
N GLU A 226 -1.19 14.77 -22.45
CA GLU A 226 -0.45 15.57 -23.42
C GLU A 226 0.02 14.71 -24.62
N PRO A 227 0.08 15.25 -25.85
CA PRO A 227 0.72 14.58 -26.96
C PRO A 227 2.22 14.35 -26.68
N ILE A 228 2.79 13.28 -27.26
CA ILE A 228 4.21 12.97 -27.08
C ILE A 228 5.12 14.13 -27.50
N SER A 229 4.79 14.84 -28.55
CA SER A 229 5.55 16.01 -29.01
C SER A 229 5.60 17.16 -27.99
N THR A 230 4.57 17.29 -27.16
CA THR A 230 4.55 18.26 -26.05
C THR A 230 5.41 17.77 -24.91
N ILE A 231 5.31 16.49 -24.54
CA ILE A 231 6.07 15.87 -23.44
C ILE A 231 7.57 15.92 -23.74
N THR A 232 7.98 15.55 -24.94
CA THR A 232 9.40 15.55 -25.35
C THR A 232 10.00 16.96 -25.31
N LYS A 233 9.27 17.98 -25.74
CA LYS A 233 9.69 19.38 -25.63
C LYS A 233 9.80 19.84 -24.17
N LYS A 234 8.80 19.51 -23.35
CA LYS A 234 8.74 19.88 -21.92
C LYS A 234 9.92 19.33 -21.12
N PHE A 235 10.33 18.10 -21.41
CA PHE A 235 11.46 17.45 -20.77
C PHE A 235 12.79 17.59 -21.53
N ASN A 236 12.81 18.38 -22.61
CA ASN A 236 13.98 18.62 -23.46
C ASN A 236 14.66 17.30 -23.92
N LEU A 237 13.82 16.31 -24.31
CA LEU A 237 14.30 15.02 -24.77
C LEU A 237 14.79 15.12 -26.22
N ARG A 238 15.95 14.51 -26.49
CA ARG A 238 16.45 14.38 -27.87
C ARG A 238 15.77 13.19 -28.54
N ILE A 239 14.94 13.45 -29.54
CA ILE A 239 14.32 12.42 -30.37
C ILE A 239 15.26 12.13 -31.55
N LEU A 240 15.60 10.86 -31.75
CA LEU A 240 16.41 10.41 -32.88
C LEU A 240 15.54 10.10 -34.10
N ASN A 241 14.34 9.57 -33.89
CA ASN A 241 13.37 9.31 -34.94
C ASN A 241 12.05 10.05 -34.64
N HIS A 242 11.70 11.03 -35.46
CA HIS A 242 10.49 11.83 -35.33
C HIS A 242 9.21 11.12 -35.82
N ASP A 243 9.28 9.88 -36.33
CA ASP A 243 8.10 9.12 -36.72
C ASP A 243 7.19 8.82 -35.54
N ILE A 244 7.74 8.69 -34.32
CA ILE A 244 6.97 8.53 -33.09
C ILE A 244 5.96 9.68 -32.86
N GLU A 245 6.27 10.90 -33.31
CA GLU A 245 5.36 12.05 -33.17
C GLU A 245 4.15 11.97 -34.10
N LYS A 246 4.18 11.08 -35.11
CA LYS A 246 3.11 10.84 -36.11
C LYS A 246 2.23 9.65 -35.71
N VAL A 247 2.60 8.88 -34.68
CA VAL A 247 1.82 7.73 -34.18
C VAL A 247 0.53 8.26 -33.59
N ASP A 248 -0.60 7.81 -34.11
CA ASP A 248 -1.93 8.25 -33.65
C ASP A 248 -2.24 7.68 -32.26
N ARG A 249 -1.88 6.43 -32.00
CA ARG A 249 -2.12 5.73 -30.74
C ARG A 249 -0.89 4.96 -30.28
N LEU A 250 -0.20 5.53 -29.29
CA LEU A 250 1.05 4.99 -28.76
C LEU A 250 0.85 3.64 -28.08
N GLN A 251 1.70 2.66 -28.38
CA GLN A 251 1.80 1.40 -27.67
C GLN A 251 2.95 1.51 -26.65
N ILE A 252 2.63 1.39 -25.37
CA ILE A 252 3.60 1.63 -24.29
C ILE A 252 3.73 0.37 -23.43
N LEU A 253 4.97 -0.07 -23.19
CA LEU A 253 5.29 -1.13 -22.24
C LEU A 253 5.81 -0.54 -20.93
N ILE A 254 5.22 -0.95 -19.81
CA ILE A 254 5.78 -0.73 -18.48
C ILE A 254 6.31 -2.05 -17.96
N ALA A 255 7.63 -2.20 -17.94
CA ALA A 255 8.31 -3.41 -17.48
C ALA A 255 8.68 -3.28 -16.00
N GLY A 256 8.03 -4.07 -15.15
CA GLY A 256 8.08 -4.01 -13.70
C GLY A 256 7.16 -2.92 -13.16
N CYS A 257 5.84 -3.12 -13.31
CA CYS A 257 4.84 -2.11 -12.93
C CYS A 257 4.57 -2.05 -11.42
N GLY A 258 4.98 -3.08 -10.66
CA GLY A 258 4.69 -3.20 -9.23
C GLY A 258 3.21 -2.99 -8.94
N THR A 259 2.90 -2.20 -7.94
CA THR A 259 1.53 -1.86 -7.52
C THR A 259 0.84 -0.80 -8.41
N GLY A 260 1.34 -0.57 -9.63
CA GLY A 260 0.65 0.16 -10.69
C GLY A 260 0.79 1.68 -10.71
N GLN A 261 1.54 2.26 -9.78
CA GLN A 261 1.70 3.73 -9.75
C GLN A 261 2.29 4.28 -11.06
N HIS A 262 3.29 3.59 -11.60
CA HIS A 262 3.96 4.00 -12.84
C HIS A 262 3.03 3.82 -14.04
N SER A 263 2.42 2.64 -14.21
CA SER A 263 1.52 2.35 -15.32
C SER A 263 0.32 3.30 -15.38
N ILE A 264 -0.31 3.60 -14.23
CA ILE A 264 -1.41 4.55 -14.13
C ILE A 264 -0.95 5.98 -14.50
N THR A 265 0.23 6.40 -14.01
CA THR A 265 0.79 7.71 -14.36
C THR A 265 1.03 7.83 -15.86
N THR A 266 1.60 6.81 -16.49
CA THR A 266 1.89 6.79 -17.93
C THR A 266 0.59 6.80 -18.75
N ALA A 267 -0.38 5.95 -18.39
CA ALA A 267 -1.67 5.87 -19.08
C ALA A 267 -2.49 7.16 -19.02
N THR A 268 -2.29 7.97 -17.96
CA THR A 268 -2.96 9.27 -17.80
C THR A 268 -2.14 10.46 -18.32
N LYS A 269 -0.85 10.26 -18.57
CA LYS A 269 0.08 11.29 -19.03
C LYS A 269 0.03 11.47 -20.56
N TYR A 270 0.00 10.36 -21.32
CA TYR A 270 0.03 10.41 -22.77
C TYR A 270 -1.38 10.45 -23.35
N LYS A 271 -1.58 11.34 -24.34
CA LYS A 271 -2.82 11.38 -25.11
C LYS A 271 -2.81 10.22 -26.13
N ASN A 272 -3.94 9.50 -26.23
CA ASN A 272 -4.12 8.38 -27.14
C ASN A 272 -3.03 7.30 -26.99
N CYS A 273 -3.01 6.60 -25.86
CA CYS A 273 -2.09 5.50 -25.63
C CYS A 273 -2.82 4.25 -25.13
N ASP A 274 -2.24 3.09 -25.40
CA ASP A 274 -2.51 1.82 -24.75
C ASP A 274 -1.26 1.38 -24.00
N VAL A 275 -1.42 0.97 -22.76
CA VAL A 275 -0.31 0.56 -21.89
C VAL A 275 -0.43 -0.94 -21.64
N LEU A 276 0.62 -1.70 -21.93
CA LEU A 276 0.83 -3.02 -21.34
C LEU A 276 1.74 -2.88 -20.11
N ALA A 277 1.25 -3.30 -18.96
CA ALA A 277 2.00 -3.26 -17.71
C ALA A 277 2.28 -4.68 -17.21
N ILE A 278 3.55 -5.02 -17.07
CA ILE A 278 3.98 -6.36 -16.64
C ILE A 278 4.72 -6.31 -15.31
N ASP A 279 4.59 -7.39 -14.54
CA ASP A 279 5.37 -7.62 -13.32
C ASP A 279 5.53 -9.13 -13.05
N LEU A 280 6.52 -9.50 -12.25
CA LEU A 280 6.72 -10.88 -11.79
C LEU A 280 5.63 -11.31 -10.79
N SER A 281 5.15 -10.40 -9.94
CA SER A 281 4.22 -10.68 -8.85
C SER A 281 2.77 -10.50 -9.28
N LEU A 282 1.98 -11.58 -9.25
CA LEU A 282 0.53 -11.51 -9.43
C LEU A 282 -0.17 -10.69 -8.35
N SER A 283 0.34 -10.70 -7.13
CA SER A 283 -0.18 -9.88 -6.04
C SER A 283 -0.03 -8.39 -6.35
N SER A 284 1.15 -7.97 -6.80
CA SER A 284 1.41 -6.58 -7.21
C SER A 284 0.54 -6.17 -8.40
N VAL A 285 0.42 -7.02 -9.41
CA VAL A 285 -0.42 -6.76 -10.60
C VAL A 285 -1.90 -6.71 -10.23
N ALA A 286 -2.39 -7.58 -9.35
CA ALA A 286 -3.78 -7.58 -8.89
C ALA A 286 -4.11 -6.28 -8.12
N TYR A 287 -3.19 -5.82 -7.26
CA TYR A 287 -3.29 -4.52 -6.59
C TYR A 287 -3.38 -3.39 -7.63
N ALA A 288 -2.47 -3.37 -8.61
CA ALA A 288 -2.43 -2.37 -9.67
C ALA A 288 -3.74 -2.35 -10.47
N LYS A 289 -4.26 -3.53 -10.83
CA LYS A 289 -5.52 -3.68 -11.58
C LYS A 289 -6.71 -3.17 -10.78
N ARG A 290 -6.81 -3.51 -9.48
CA ARG A 290 -7.86 -2.99 -8.60
C ARG A 290 -7.83 -1.46 -8.56
N LYS A 291 -6.64 -0.87 -8.35
CA LYS A 291 -6.48 0.60 -8.33
C LYS A 291 -6.85 1.25 -9.65
N THR A 292 -6.53 0.62 -10.76
CA THR A 292 -6.90 1.10 -12.12
C THR A 292 -8.42 1.09 -12.31
N GLU A 293 -9.11 0.02 -11.87
CA GLU A 293 -10.56 -0.08 -11.89
C GLU A 293 -11.22 0.99 -11.01
N GLU A 294 -10.71 1.21 -9.78
CA GLU A 294 -11.20 2.24 -8.84
C GLU A 294 -11.09 3.66 -9.42
N LEU A 295 -10.06 3.92 -10.23
CA LEU A 295 -9.82 5.21 -10.87
C LEU A 295 -10.58 5.37 -12.20
N GLY A 296 -11.25 4.33 -12.69
CA GLY A 296 -11.99 4.34 -13.95
C GLY A 296 -11.09 4.44 -15.18
N ILE A 297 -9.84 3.95 -15.10
CA ILE A 297 -8.87 3.97 -16.20
C ILE A 297 -9.04 2.69 -17.02
N SER A 298 -9.15 2.80 -18.35
CA SER A 298 -9.50 1.68 -19.22
C SER A 298 -8.46 1.35 -20.29
N ASN A 299 -7.36 2.09 -20.38
CA ASN A 299 -6.31 1.94 -21.39
C ASN A 299 -5.04 1.27 -20.85
N ILE A 300 -5.18 0.41 -19.81
CA ILE A 300 -4.10 -0.40 -19.28
C ILE A 300 -4.48 -1.88 -19.34
N GLU A 301 -3.64 -2.68 -19.97
CA GLU A 301 -3.63 -4.13 -19.92
C GLU A 301 -2.57 -4.58 -18.90
N TYR A 302 -2.91 -5.54 -18.05
CA TYR A 302 -2.01 -6.09 -17.03
C TYR A 302 -1.68 -7.55 -17.34
N MET A 303 -0.40 -7.95 -17.14
CA MET A 303 0.06 -9.31 -17.38
C MET A 303 1.15 -9.69 -16.38
N GLN A 304 1.18 -10.93 -15.92
CA GLN A 304 2.35 -11.49 -15.25
C GLN A 304 3.37 -11.94 -16.29
N ALA A 305 4.59 -11.40 -16.22
CA ALA A 305 5.67 -11.79 -17.11
C ALA A 305 7.04 -11.47 -16.51
N ASP A 306 8.03 -12.31 -16.85
CA ASP A 306 9.45 -11.96 -16.71
C ASP A 306 9.88 -11.14 -17.94
N ILE A 307 10.70 -10.09 -17.72
CA ILE A 307 11.30 -9.30 -18.79
C ILE A 307 12.09 -10.21 -19.75
N LEU A 308 12.76 -11.24 -19.22
CA LEU A 308 13.57 -12.17 -20.02
C LEU A 308 12.76 -12.97 -21.03
N ASP A 309 11.45 -13.12 -20.83
CA ASP A 309 10.56 -13.91 -21.68
C ASP A 309 9.77 -13.05 -22.70
N LEU A 310 9.93 -11.75 -22.71
CA LEU A 310 9.14 -10.82 -23.53
C LEU A 310 9.27 -11.06 -25.05
N SER A 311 10.37 -11.64 -25.51
CA SER A 311 10.51 -12.02 -26.93
C SER A 311 9.38 -12.95 -27.42
N SER A 312 8.75 -13.72 -26.54
CA SER A 312 7.62 -14.60 -26.85
C SER A 312 6.29 -13.86 -27.03
N LEU A 313 6.20 -12.60 -26.60
CA LEU A 313 4.98 -11.81 -26.67
C LEU A 313 4.62 -11.40 -28.12
N ASN A 314 5.61 -11.33 -29.03
CA ASN A 314 5.45 -10.91 -30.42
C ASN A 314 4.70 -9.57 -30.56
N ARG A 315 4.99 -8.62 -29.72
CA ARG A 315 4.46 -7.23 -29.76
C ARG A 315 5.63 -6.25 -29.77
N ASN A 316 5.46 -5.15 -30.47
CA ASN A 316 6.40 -4.02 -30.48
C ASN A 316 5.75 -2.83 -29.80
N PHE A 317 6.59 -1.98 -29.19
CA PHE A 317 6.13 -0.80 -28.46
C PHE A 317 6.84 0.46 -28.95
N ASP A 318 6.10 1.58 -28.96
CA ASP A 318 6.65 2.88 -29.30
C ASP A 318 7.47 3.47 -28.14
N ILE A 319 7.09 3.12 -26.90
CA ILE A 319 7.74 3.56 -25.67
C ILE A 319 7.87 2.37 -24.71
N ILE A 320 9.03 2.22 -24.12
CA ILE A 320 9.26 1.22 -23.07
C ILE A 320 9.82 1.94 -21.85
N GLU A 321 9.14 1.81 -20.72
CA GLU A 321 9.54 2.38 -19.44
C GLU A 321 9.82 1.25 -18.43
N SER A 322 11.01 1.26 -17.80
CA SER A 322 11.39 0.34 -16.74
C SER A 322 12.12 1.13 -15.64
N THR A 323 11.53 1.18 -14.46
CA THR A 323 12.04 2.00 -13.36
C THR A 323 12.13 1.19 -12.08
N GLY A 324 13.34 1.12 -11.49
CA GLY A 324 13.56 0.40 -10.24
C GLY A 324 13.48 -1.12 -10.38
N VAL A 325 13.79 -1.69 -11.55
CA VAL A 325 13.59 -3.12 -11.86
C VAL A 325 14.87 -3.84 -12.24
N LEU A 326 15.59 -3.35 -13.27
CA LEU A 326 16.71 -4.06 -13.86
C LEU A 326 17.84 -4.38 -12.86
N HIS A 327 18.01 -3.57 -11.83
CA HIS A 327 19.02 -3.78 -10.80
C HIS A 327 18.72 -4.97 -9.87
N HIS A 328 17.51 -5.54 -9.92
CA HIS A 328 17.16 -6.78 -9.24
C HIS A 328 17.49 -8.04 -10.05
N MET A 329 17.83 -7.89 -11.33
CA MET A 329 18.16 -9.01 -12.20
C MET A 329 19.59 -9.49 -11.96
N ASP A 330 19.83 -10.76 -12.21
CA ASP A 330 21.19 -11.36 -12.19
C ASP A 330 22.09 -10.71 -13.25
N ASP A 331 21.54 -10.51 -14.46
CA ASP A 331 22.18 -9.73 -15.54
C ASP A 331 21.25 -8.59 -16.01
N PRO A 332 21.44 -7.36 -15.50
CA PRO A 332 20.66 -6.20 -15.95
C PRO A 332 20.78 -5.91 -17.45
N MET A 333 21.92 -6.25 -18.06
CA MET A 333 22.16 -6.01 -19.49
C MET A 333 21.37 -6.99 -20.37
N ALA A 334 21.16 -8.22 -19.92
CA ALA A 334 20.28 -9.17 -20.61
C ALA A 334 18.81 -8.63 -20.64
N GLY A 335 18.32 -8.12 -19.51
CA GLY A 335 17.01 -7.49 -19.45
C GLY A 335 16.91 -6.25 -20.35
N TRP A 336 17.91 -5.39 -20.31
CA TRP A 336 17.98 -4.22 -21.18
C TRP A 336 17.93 -4.60 -22.66
N LYS A 337 18.71 -5.61 -23.06
CA LYS A 337 18.72 -6.11 -24.44
C LYS A 337 17.33 -6.57 -24.88
N VAL A 338 16.66 -7.40 -24.09
CA VAL A 338 15.30 -7.87 -24.41
C VAL A 338 14.35 -6.69 -24.60
N LEU A 339 14.38 -5.70 -23.70
CA LEU A 339 13.52 -4.52 -23.80
C LEU A 339 13.80 -3.69 -25.07
N THR A 340 15.04 -3.63 -25.53
CA THR A 340 15.36 -2.89 -26.76
C THR A 340 15.00 -3.64 -28.04
N GLU A 341 14.68 -4.91 -27.96
CA GLU A 341 14.24 -5.76 -29.08
C GLU A 341 12.69 -5.79 -29.19
N CYS A 342 11.96 -5.29 -28.19
CA CYS A 342 10.51 -5.14 -28.19
C CYS A 342 10.12 -3.78 -28.78
#